data_8597d597192c1574863c3e92674be4e3
#
_entry.id   8597d597192c1574863c3e92674be4e3
#
_cell.length_a   1.000
_cell.length_b   1.000
_cell.length_c   1.000
_cell.angle_alpha   90.00
_cell.angle_beta   90.00
_cell.angle_gamma   90.00
#
_symmetry.space_group_name_H-M   'P 1'
#
loop_
_entity.id
_entity.type
_entity.pdbx_description
1 polymer ?
#
loop_
_entity_poly.entity_id
_entity_poly.type
_entity_poly.pdbx_seq_one_letter_code
_entity_poly.pdbx_strand_id
1 'polypeptide(L)'
;MTEVEIAPVAELYPPQGQWAERDYFALPDTNRYVELSEGRLIVPPHPTRSHQAVLLELAVRLRVFVRERDLGEVHIAPLPVRLWPGKIREPDILFLSKEHADRAGEKVYGVPDLVVEVLSPGTEQADRGEKYLEYAKAGVREYWIVDPNERKVEVYTLRENVYQLVERCKPGEAIHSELLCGFEVNVNEIFQV
;
A
#
# COMPACT_ATOMS: atom_id res chain seq x y z
N MET A 1 -20.02 -48.17 -6.43
CA MET A 1 -19.37 -47.10 -5.65
C MET A 1 -18.75 -46.15 -6.66
N THR A 2 -19.29 -44.96 -6.79
CA THR A 2 -18.72 -43.92 -7.67
C THR A 2 -17.50 -43.37 -6.95
N GLU A 3 -16.32 -43.58 -7.54
CA GLU A 3 -15.09 -42.91 -7.10
C GLU A 3 -15.29 -41.41 -7.20
N VAL A 4 -15.16 -40.68 -6.09
CA VAL A 4 -15.13 -39.24 -6.10
C VAL A 4 -13.74 -38.82 -6.55
N GLU A 5 -13.62 -38.40 -7.79
CA GLU A 5 -12.39 -37.84 -8.33
C GLU A 5 -12.17 -36.48 -7.69
N ILE A 6 -11.13 -36.39 -6.85
CA ILE A 6 -10.73 -35.11 -6.23
C ILE A 6 -9.79 -34.41 -7.21
N ALA A 7 -10.32 -33.46 -7.96
CA ALA A 7 -9.48 -32.60 -8.80
C ALA A 7 -8.43 -31.87 -7.94
N PRO A 8 -7.15 -31.80 -8.36
CA PRO A 8 -6.14 -31.01 -7.69
C PRO A 8 -6.59 -29.56 -7.60
N VAL A 9 -6.44 -28.93 -6.44
CA VAL A 9 -6.84 -27.51 -6.21
C VAL A 9 -6.24 -26.57 -7.26
N ALA A 10 -5.06 -26.89 -7.77
CA ALA A 10 -4.41 -26.15 -8.85
C ALA A 10 -5.21 -26.09 -10.16
N GLU A 11 -6.10 -27.06 -10.43
CA GLU A 11 -6.94 -27.06 -11.63
C GLU A 11 -8.18 -26.19 -11.51
N LEU A 12 -8.48 -25.71 -10.31
CA LEU A 12 -9.61 -24.83 -10.05
C LEU A 12 -9.31 -23.34 -10.31
N TYR A 13 -8.05 -23.00 -10.51
CA TYR A 13 -7.60 -21.62 -10.67
C TYR A 13 -6.81 -21.41 -11.97
N PRO A 14 -6.84 -20.20 -12.55
CA PRO A 14 -6.02 -19.89 -13.72
C PRO A 14 -4.53 -20.04 -13.43
N PRO A 15 -3.72 -20.45 -14.42
CA PRO A 15 -2.28 -20.42 -14.28
C PRO A 15 -1.77 -18.97 -14.18
N GLN A 16 -0.57 -18.79 -13.61
CA GLN A 16 0.08 -17.48 -13.53
C GLN A 16 0.24 -16.85 -14.92
N GLY A 17 -0.14 -15.58 -15.03
CA GLY A 17 -0.21 -14.83 -16.27
C GLY A 17 -1.60 -14.80 -16.93
N GLN A 18 -2.59 -15.51 -16.37
CA GLN A 18 -3.96 -15.58 -16.90
C GLN A 18 -5.04 -15.17 -15.91
N TRP A 19 -4.65 -14.70 -14.72
CA TRP A 19 -5.59 -14.24 -13.70
C TRP A 19 -6.28 -12.94 -14.13
N ALA A 20 -7.61 -12.93 -14.08
CA ALA A 20 -8.42 -11.73 -14.23
C ALA A 20 -8.92 -11.24 -12.85
N GLU A 21 -9.39 -10.01 -12.77
CA GLU A 21 -9.97 -9.48 -11.53
C GLU A 21 -11.12 -10.33 -10.98
N ARG A 22 -11.96 -10.89 -11.85
CA ARG A 22 -13.06 -11.77 -11.42
C ARG A 22 -12.54 -13.01 -10.67
N ASP A 23 -11.39 -13.54 -11.09
CA ASP A 23 -10.78 -14.72 -10.48
C ASP A 23 -10.10 -14.34 -9.16
N TYR A 24 -9.49 -13.15 -9.11
CA TYR A 24 -8.93 -12.54 -7.88
C TYR A 24 -10.02 -12.35 -6.82
N PHE A 25 -11.15 -11.72 -7.16
CA PHE A 25 -12.24 -11.48 -6.21
C PHE A 25 -13.07 -12.74 -5.88
N ALA A 26 -12.89 -13.84 -6.63
CA ALA A 26 -13.46 -15.14 -6.34
C ALA A 26 -12.59 -16.00 -5.41
N LEU A 27 -11.38 -15.53 -5.06
CA LEU A 27 -10.54 -16.23 -4.09
C LEU A 27 -11.28 -16.35 -2.76
N PRO A 28 -11.15 -17.49 -2.04
CA PRO A 28 -11.68 -17.60 -0.70
C PRO A 28 -11.06 -16.56 0.22
N ASP A 29 -11.83 -16.09 1.19
CA ASP A 29 -11.32 -15.18 2.21
C ASP A 29 -10.11 -15.82 2.89
N THR A 30 -8.97 -15.18 2.75
CA THR A 30 -7.70 -15.60 3.35
C THR A 30 -7.15 -14.46 4.20
N ASN A 31 -6.38 -14.81 5.23
CA ASN A 31 -5.65 -13.82 6.03
C ASN A 31 -4.31 -13.42 5.37
N ARG A 32 -4.14 -13.66 4.07
CA ARG A 32 -2.94 -13.35 3.32
C ARG A 32 -3.18 -12.16 2.42
N TYR A 33 -2.22 -11.27 2.33
CA TYR A 33 -2.17 -10.25 1.30
C TYR A 33 -1.98 -10.92 -0.04
N VAL A 34 -2.79 -10.54 -1.01
CA VAL A 34 -2.70 -11.07 -2.36
C VAL A 34 -2.90 -9.91 -3.33
N GLU A 35 -1.91 -9.65 -4.14
CA GLU A 35 -1.97 -8.62 -5.18
C GLU A 35 -2.19 -9.26 -6.55
N LEU A 36 -2.75 -8.49 -7.49
CA LEU A 36 -2.90 -8.89 -8.89
C LEU A 36 -2.09 -7.94 -9.78
N SER A 37 -1.16 -8.50 -10.54
CA SER A 37 -0.31 -7.75 -11.46
C SER A 37 -0.08 -8.52 -12.74
N GLU A 38 -0.47 -7.94 -13.88
CA GLU A 38 -0.27 -8.52 -15.22
C GLU A 38 -0.72 -9.99 -15.32
N GLY A 39 -1.91 -10.28 -14.79
CA GLY A 39 -2.47 -11.64 -14.76
C GLY A 39 -1.76 -12.62 -13.81
N ARG A 40 -0.96 -12.11 -12.88
CA ARG A 40 -0.25 -12.91 -11.87
C ARG A 40 -0.73 -12.53 -10.47
N LEU A 41 -0.94 -13.55 -9.64
CA LEU A 41 -1.09 -13.35 -8.21
C LEU A 41 0.29 -13.23 -7.56
N ILE A 42 0.46 -12.21 -6.73
CA ILE A 42 1.64 -11.97 -5.93
C ILE A 42 1.23 -12.12 -4.46
N VAL A 43 1.92 -12.97 -3.74
CA VAL A 43 1.74 -13.16 -2.29
C VAL A 43 3.00 -12.63 -1.61
N PRO A 44 2.95 -11.42 -1.01
CA PRO A 44 4.09 -10.88 -0.30
C PRO A 44 4.46 -11.75 0.92
N PRO A 45 5.72 -11.69 1.37
CA PRO A 45 6.12 -12.35 2.61
C PRO A 45 5.40 -11.71 3.81
N HIS A 46 5.29 -12.47 4.91
CA HIS A 46 4.73 -11.92 6.15
C HIS A 46 5.59 -10.75 6.65
N PRO A 47 4.94 -9.67 7.13
CA PRO A 47 5.67 -8.52 7.67
C PRO A 47 6.43 -8.88 8.94
N THR A 48 7.54 -8.20 9.18
CA THR A 48 8.32 -8.35 10.41
C THR A 48 7.67 -7.58 11.57
N ARG A 49 8.10 -7.88 12.81
CA ARG A 49 7.65 -7.11 13.99
C ARG A 49 7.99 -5.62 13.87
N SER A 50 9.19 -5.28 13.42
CA SER A 50 9.61 -3.89 13.23
C SER A 50 8.80 -3.17 12.17
N HIS A 51 8.49 -3.83 11.06
CA HIS A 51 7.58 -3.31 10.03
C HIS A 51 6.22 -2.96 10.64
N GLN A 52 5.58 -3.91 11.35
CA GLN A 52 4.26 -3.71 11.94
C GLN A 52 4.23 -2.56 12.97
N ALA A 53 5.28 -2.45 13.77
CA ALA A 53 5.36 -1.42 14.79
C ALA A 53 5.50 -0.01 14.18
N VAL A 54 6.36 0.14 13.18
CA VAL A 54 6.54 1.41 12.44
C VAL A 54 5.25 1.78 11.68
N LEU A 55 4.64 0.79 11.02
CA LEU A 55 3.36 0.97 10.32
C LEU A 55 2.28 1.50 11.26
N LEU A 56 2.11 0.86 12.42
CA LEU A 56 1.08 1.24 13.39
C LEU A 56 1.31 2.67 13.92
N GLU A 57 2.53 3.02 14.30
CA GLU A 57 2.87 4.34 14.81
C GLU A 57 2.59 5.45 13.77
N LEU A 58 2.97 5.24 12.52
CA LEU A 58 2.72 6.20 11.46
C LEU A 58 1.23 6.28 11.10
N ALA A 59 0.55 5.14 10.99
CA ALA A 59 -0.87 5.08 10.66
C ALA A 59 -1.73 5.79 11.70
N VAL A 60 -1.43 5.63 13.00
CA VAL A 60 -2.15 6.32 14.09
C VAL A 60 -2.01 7.84 13.94
N ARG A 61 -0.81 8.36 13.70
CA ARG A 61 -0.56 9.79 13.54
C ARG A 61 -1.25 10.39 12.33
N LEU A 62 -1.15 9.72 11.19
CA LEU A 62 -1.86 10.12 9.98
C LEU A 62 -3.37 10.13 10.21
N ARG A 63 -3.91 9.06 10.81
CA ARG A 63 -5.35 8.93 11.07
C ARG A 63 -5.87 10.01 12.02
N VAL A 64 -5.16 10.31 13.11
CA VAL A 64 -5.55 11.37 14.06
C VAL A 64 -5.57 12.71 13.34
N PHE A 65 -4.50 13.07 12.63
CA PHE A 65 -4.39 14.32 11.89
C PHE A 65 -5.53 14.51 10.87
N VAL A 66 -5.75 13.48 10.06
CA VAL A 66 -6.78 13.48 8.99
C VAL A 66 -8.18 13.61 9.59
N ARG A 67 -8.47 12.86 10.67
CA ARG A 67 -9.78 12.87 11.33
C ARG A 67 -10.08 14.21 12.03
N GLU A 68 -9.11 14.78 12.73
CA GLU A 68 -9.30 16.07 13.43
C GLU A 68 -9.58 17.23 12.48
N ARG A 69 -9.16 17.12 11.22
CA ARG A 69 -9.31 18.15 10.19
C ARG A 69 -10.37 17.82 9.14
N ASP A 70 -11.05 16.69 9.29
CA ASP A 70 -12.09 16.19 8.35
C ASP A 70 -11.58 16.13 6.88
N LEU A 71 -10.32 15.63 6.69
CA LEU A 71 -9.68 15.63 5.39
C LEU A 71 -10.01 14.41 4.53
N GLY A 72 -10.48 13.30 5.13
CA GLY A 72 -10.76 12.05 4.44
C GLY A 72 -10.55 10.83 5.34
N GLU A 73 -10.01 9.77 4.76
CA GLU A 73 -9.86 8.46 5.40
C GLU A 73 -8.43 7.94 5.32
N VAL A 74 -7.98 7.29 6.40
CA VAL A 74 -6.70 6.56 6.45
C VAL A 74 -7.00 5.10 6.76
N HIS A 75 -6.49 4.21 5.93
CA HIS A 75 -6.59 2.76 6.08
C HIS A 75 -5.23 2.10 6.01
N ILE A 76 -5.18 0.86 6.50
CA ILE A 76 -3.99 0.00 6.47
C ILE A 76 -4.33 -1.32 5.76
N ALA A 77 -3.30 -2.00 5.26
CA ALA A 77 -3.43 -3.34 4.72
C ALA A 77 -4.03 -4.33 5.75
N PRO A 78 -4.79 -5.37 5.33
CA PRO A 78 -5.11 -5.68 3.93
C PRO A 78 -6.32 -4.86 3.42
N LEU A 79 -6.12 -4.08 2.38
CA LEU A 79 -7.20 -3.38 1.68
C LEU A 79 -6.81 -3.25 0.20
N PRO A 80 -7.49 -3.98 -0.70
CA PRO A 80 -7.18 -3.93 -2.12
C PRO A 80 -7.42 -2.54 -2.72
N VAL A 81 -6.45 -2.06 -3.47
CA VAL A 81 -6.50 -0.81 -4.25
C VAL A 81 -6.39 -1.16 -5.72
N ARG A 82 -7.40 -0.82 -6.49
CA ARG A 82 -7.37 -0.94 -7.95
C ARG A 82 -6.70 0.29 -8.54
N LEU A 83 -5.49 0.13 -9.04
CA LEU A 83 -4.78 1.21 -9.75
C LEU A 83 -5.31 1.40 -11.18
N TRP A 84 -5.58 0.30 -11.89
CA TRP A 84 -6.28 0.23 -13.18
C TRP A 84 -6.81 -1.19 -13.40
N PRO A 85 -7.64 -1.45 -14.42
CA PRO A 85 -8.14 -2.81 -14.69
C PRO A 85 -7.00 -3.84 -14.80
N GLY A 86 -7.07 -4.90 -14.01
CA GLY A 86 -6.05 -5.96 -13.93
C GLY A 86 -4.83 -5.65 -13.06
N LYS A 87 -4.81 -4.50 -12.37
CA LYS A 87 -3.77 -4.13 -11.43
C LYS A 87 -4.35 -3.78 -10.06
N ILE A 88 -4.08 -4.65 -9.09
CA ILE A 88 -4.51 -4.48 -7.69
C ILE A 88 -3.29 -4.60 -6.80
N ARG A 89 -3.10 -3.60 -5.93
CA ARG A 89 -2.07 -3.55 -4.89
C ARG A 89 -2.71 -3.45 -3.52
N GLU A 90 -1.98 -3.82 -2.48
CA GLU A 90 -2.38 -3.67 -1.08
C GLU A 90 -1.31 -2.86 -0.34
N PRO A 91 -1.33 -1.51 -0.45
CA PRO A 91 -0.34 -0.67 0.22
C PRO A 91 -0.45 -0.76 1.74
N ASP A 92 0.68 -0.65 2.43
CA ASP A 92 0.75 -0.73 3.89
C ASP A 92 -0.14 0.31 4.58
N ILE A 93 -0.11 1.58 4.11
CA ILE A 93 -1.02 2.65 4.53
C ILE A 93 -1.48 3.42 3.30
N LEU A 94 -2.74 3.79 3.28
CA LEU A 94 -3.30 4.69 2.27
C LEU A 94 -4.07 5.84 2.93
N PHE A 95 -4.08 6.99 2.27
CA PHE A 95 -5.00 8.08 2.54
C PHE A 95 -5.81 8.40 1.29
N LEU A 96 -7.12 8.50 1.46
CA LEU A 96 -8.05 8.95 0.45
C LEU A 96 -8.69 10.25 0.93
N SER A 97 -8.55 11.30 0.14
CA SER A 97 -9.11 12.62 0.48
C SER A 97 -10.63 12.61 0.36
N LYS A 98 -11.27 13.48 1.11
CA LYS A 98 -12.73 13.69 1.07
C LYS A 98 -13.21 14.09 -0.33
N GLU A 99 -12.35 14.76 -1.10
CA GLU A 99 -12.64 15.14 -2.50
C GLU A 99 -12.81 13.92 -3.42
N HIS A 100 -12.16 12.81 -3.06
CA HIS A 100 -12.16 11.56 -3.82
C HIS A 100 -12.92 10.42 -3.11
N ALA A 101 -13.83 10.76 -2.20
CA ALA A 101 -14.63 9.78 -1.45
C ALA A 101 -15.44 8.82 -2.36
N ASP A 102 -15.72 9.21 -3.59
CA ASP A 102 -16.35 8.36 -4.62
C ASP A 102 -15.50 7.15 -5.03
N ARG A 103 -14.20 7.17 -4.73
CA ARG A 103 -13.27 6.04 -4.96
C ARG A 103 -13.29 5.02 -3.84
N ALA A 104 -13.91 5.30 -2.70
CA ALA A 104 -14.00 4.39 -1.57
C ALA A 104 -15.04 3.29 -1.83
N GLY A 105 -14.58 2.07 -2.08
CA GLY A 105 -15.45 0.90 -2.19
C GLY A 105 -15.31 -0.01 -0.98
N GLU A 106 -16.35 -0.75 -0.64
CA GLU A 106 -16.37 -1.64 0.55
C GLU A 106 -15.29 -2.74 0.48
N LYS A 107 -15.05 -3.30 -0.69
CA LYS A 107 -14.09 -4.40 -0.90
C LYS A 107 -12.83 -4.01 -1.66
N VAL A 108 -12.87 -2.93 -2.39
CA VAL A 108 -11.76 -2.44 -3.21
C VAL A 108 -11.83 -0.93 -3.32
N TYR A 109 -10.71 -0.29 -3.04
CA TYR A 109 -10.58 1.15 -3.22
C TYR A 109 -10.09 1.48 -4.64
N GLY A 110 -10.46 2.64 -5.13
CA GLY A 110 -9.78 3.26 -6.28
C GLY A 110 -8.44 3.85 -5.85
N VAL A 111 -7.82 4.60 -6.75
CA VAL A 111 -6.50 5.20 -6.53
C VAL A 111 -6.54 6.18 -5.35
N PRO A 112 -5.74 5.96 -4.29
CA PRO A 112 -5.64 6.86 -3.15
C PRO A 112 -4.81 8.12 -3.49
N ASP A 113 -4.87 9.12 -2.63
CA ASP A 113 -4.09 10.35 -2.77
C ASP A 113 -2.67 10.21 -2.21
N LEU A 114 -2.50 9.42 -1.14
CA LEU A 114 -1.21 9.12 -0.55
C LEU A 114 -1.09 7.63 -0.29
N VAL A 115 0.09 7.09 -0.54
CA VAL A 115 0.47 5.71 -0.22
C VAL A 115 1.75 5.72 0.59
N VAL A 116 1.82 4.88 1.60
CA VAL A 116 3.05 4.58 2.35
C VAL A 116 3.36 3.09 2.23
N GLU A 117 4.59 2.77 1.89
CA GLU A 117 5.14 1.42 1.97
C GLU A 117 6.26 1.39 3.01
N VAL A 118 6.16 0.45 3.93
CA VAL A 118 7.19 0.18 4.95
C VAL A 118 8.05 -0.97 4.45
N LEU A 119 9.31 -0.72 4.21
CA LEU A 119 10.19 -1.71 3.61
C LEU A 119 10.37 -2.95 4.50
N SER A 120 10.44 -4.09 3.83
CA SER A 120 10.86 -5.35 4.40
C SER A 120 11.88 -6.02 3.48
N PRO A 121 12.71 -6.96 3.95
CA PRO A 121 13.73 -7.62 3.12
C PRO A 121 13.21 -8.28 1.84
N GLY A 122 11.91 -8.61 1.80
CA GLY A 122 11.31 -9.28 0.64
C GLY A 122 10.55 -8.35 -0.30
N THR A 123 10.29 -7.10 0.07
CA THR A 123 9.46 -6.16 -0.71
C THR A 123 10.22 -4.95 -1.24
N GLU A 124 11.38 -4.62 -0.68
CA GLU A 124 12.14 -3.40 -1.00
C GLU A 124 12.34 -3.16 -2.49
N GLN A 125 12.69 -4.20 -3.25
CA GLN A 125 12.91 -4.06 -4.69
C GLN A 125 11.61 -3.70 -5.43
N ALA A 126 10.48 -4.25 -5.01
CA ALA A 126 9.19 -3.95 -5.59
C ALA A 126 8.74 -2.53 -5.22
N ASP A 127 8.88 -2.13 -3.95
CA ASP A 127 8.45 -0.83 -3.44
C ASP A 127 9.26 0.33 -4.05
N ARG A 128 10.59 0.13 -4.25
CA ARG A 128 11.47 1.13 -4.89
C ARG A 128 11.45 1.09 -6.42
N GLY A 129 10.88 0.06 -7.02
CA GLY A 129 10.88 -0.17 -8.47
C GLY A 129 9.49 -0.18 -9.07
N GLU A 130 8.89 -1.38 -9.14
CA GLU A 130 7.61 -1.60 -9.82
C GLU A 130 6.49 -0.76 -9.23
N LYS A 131 6.24 -0.82 -7.91
CA LYS A 131 5.19 -0.07 -7.24
C LYS A 131 5.39 1.45 -7.34
N TYR A 132 6.64 1.93 -7.23
CA TYR A 132 6.98 3.34 -7.41
C TYR A 132 6.49 3.86 -8.77
N LEU A 133 6.76 3.13 -9.86
CA LEU A 133 6.32 3.50 -11.19
C LEU A 133 4.80 3.36 -11.36
N GLU A 134 4.21 2.33 -10.77
CA GLU A 134 2.78 2.07 -10.86
C GLU A 134 1.95 3.10 -10.11
N TYR A 135 2.35 3.48 -8.90
CA TYR A 135 1.66 4.53 -8.15
C TYR A 135 1.77 5.89 -8.85
N ALA A 136 2.94 6.23 -9.42
CA ALA A 136 3.09 7.43 -10.23
C ALA A 136 2.16 7.42 -11.46
N LYS A 137 2.14 6.32 -12.21
CA LYS A 137 1.27 6.12 -13.39
C LYS A 137 -0.21 6.21 -13.04
N ALA A 138 -0.59 5.67 -11.86
CA ALA A 138 -1.97 5.71 -11.38
C ALA A 138 -2.42 7.11 -10.92
N GLY A 139 -1.47 8.01 -10.64
CA GLY A 139 -1.76 9.35 -10.18
C GLY A 139 -1.83 9.49 -8.66
N VAL A 140 -1.22 8.58 -7.89
CA VAL A 140 -1.03 8.75 -6.45
C VAL A 140 -0.17 9.98 -6.22
N ARG A 141 -0.72 10.98 -5.53
CA ARG A 141 -0.13 12.33 -5.44
C ARG A 141 1.12 12.37 -4.55
N GLU A 142 1.15 11.56 -3.50
CA GLU A 142 2.27 11.49 -2.56
C GLU A 142 2.59 10.02 -2.23
N TYR A 143 3.86 9.65 -2.29
CA TYR A 143 4.34 8.30 -2.02
C TYR A 143 5.48 8.33 -1.01
N TRP A 144 5.34 7.57 0.08
CA TRP A 144 6.35 7.49 1.12
C TRP A 144 6.97 6.11 1.16
N ILE A 145 8.28 6.08 1.27
CA ILE A 145 9.05 4.86 1.54
C ILE A 145 9.67 4.99 2.93
N VAL A 146 9.25 4.09 3.82
CA VAL A 146 9.72 4.04 5.21
C VAL A 146 10.67 2.86 5.36
N ASP A 147 11.90 3.10 5.76
CA ASP A 147 12.94 2.10 5.93
C ASP A 147 13.23 1.86 7.41
N PRO A 148 12.72 0.74 8.01
CA PRO A 148 12.97 0.44 9.41
C PRO A 148 14.45 0.13 9.73
N ASN A 149 15.22 -0.37 8.74
CA ASN A 149 16.62 -0.74 8.96
C ASN A 149 17.51 0.50 9.02
N GLU A 150 17.33 1.42 8.07
CA GLU A 150 18.07 2.67 8.03
C GLU A 150 17.44 3.78 8.89
N ARG A 151 16.25 3.51 9.45
CA ARG A 151 15.46 4.45 10.23
C ARG A 151 15.27 5.77 9.50
N LYS A 152 14.89 5.70 8.24
CA LYS A 152 14.67 6.87 7.39
C LYS A 152 13.31 6.82 6.72
N VAL A 153 12.83 7.99 6.33
CA VAL A 153 11.62 8.17 5.51
C VAL A 153 11.95 9.01 4.29
N GLU A 154 11.52 8.55 3.14
CA GLU A 154 11.61 9.27 1.88
C GLU A 154 10.21 9.66 1.44
N VAL A 155 9.98 10.94 1.22
CA VAL A 155 8.71 11.51 0.75
C VAL A 155 8.87 11.93 -0.70
N TYR A 156 8.01 11.37 -1.54
CA TYR A 156 7.96 11.67 -2.97
C TYR A 156 6.62 12.34 -3.31
N THR A 157 6.67 13.41 -4.07
CA THR A 157 5.47 14.07 -4.62
C THR A 157 5.41 13.89 -6.13
N LEU A 158 4.22 13.62 -6.66
CA LEU A 158 3.99 13.46 -8.07
C LEU A 158 4.02 14.82 -8.77
N ARG A 159 4.92 14.98 -9.75
CA ARG A 159 5.04 16.14 -10.62
C ARG A 159 5.07 15.65 -12.07
N GLU A 160 4.16 16.11 -12.88
CA GLU A 160 4.12 15.76 -14.32
C GLU A 160 4.24 14.24 -14.60
N ASN A 161 3.54 13.42 -13.80
CA ASN A 161 3.55 11.94 -13.87
C ASN A 161 4.87 11.25 -13.43
N VAL A 162 5.77 11.95 -12.77
CA VAL A 162 7.01 11.41 -12.20
C VAL A 162 7.12 11.81 -10.73
N TYR A 163 7.54 10.89 -9.88
CA TYR A 163 7.84 11.23 -8.51
C TYR A 163 9.15 12.00 -8.38
N GLN A 164 9.08 13.09 -7.62
CA GLN A 164 10.25 13.84 -7.18
C GLN A 164 10.43 13.66 -5.68
N LEU A 165 11.64 13.31 -5.27
CA LEU A 165 11.99 13.25 -3.85
C LEU A 165 11.96 14.69 -3.28
N VAL A 166 11.06 14.94 -2.34
CA VAL A 166 10.93 16.24 -1.68
C VAL A 166 11.60 16.28 -0.32
N GLU A 167 11.55 15.13 0.41
CA GLU A 167 12.22 15.00 1.70
C GLU A 167 12.86 13.62 1.86
N ARG A 168 13.98 13.61 2.59
CA ARG A 168 14.61 12.40 3.12
C ARG A 168 14.99 12.66 4.57
N CYS A 169 14.19 12.14 5.48
CA CYS A 169 14.27 12.41 6.90
C CYS A 169 14.92 11.24 7.65
N LYS A 170 15.79 11.57 8.62
CA LYS A 170 16.49 10.65 9.52
C LYS A 170 16.11 10.92 10.97
N PRO A 171 16.54 10.07 11.92
CA PRO A 171 16.32 10.31 13.35
C PRO A 171 16.72 11.73 13.80
N GLY A 172 15.81 12.42 14.47
CA GLY A 172 15.95 13.81 14.90
C GLY A 172 15.33 14.85 13.96
N GLU A 173 15.01 14.46 12.72
CA GLU A 173 14.34 15.32 11.75
C GLU A 173 12.83 15.07 11.75
N ALA A 174 12.05 16.02 11.24
CA ALA A 174 10.61 15.88 11.06
C ALA A 174 10.30 15.52 9.61
N ILE A 175 9.24 14.73 9.43
CA ILE A 175 8.64 14.39 8.15
C ILE A 175 7.48 15.35 7.94
N HIS A 176 7.36 15.92 6.75
CA HIS A 176 6.23 16.75 6.34
C HIS A 176 5.52 16.15 5.15
N SER A 177 4.23 16.43 5.03
CA SER A 177 3.45 16.10 3.85
C SER A 177 3.10 17.39 3.09
N GLU A 178 3.36 17.42 1.79
CA GLU A 178 2.86 18.52 0.96
C GLU A 178 1.34 18.39 0.73
N LEU A 179 0.84 17.17 0.69
CA LEU A 179 -0.58 16.87 0.48
C LEU A 179 -1.40 17.16 1.73
N LEU A 180 -0.93 16.73 2.90
CA LEU A 180 -1.56 16.95 4.20
C LEU A 180 -0.95 18.18 4.87
N CYS A 181 -1.30 19.36 4.39
CA CYS A 181 -0.73 20.64 4.84
C CYS A 181 -0.74 20.78 6.37
N GLY A 182 0.44 20.95 6.96
CA GLY A 182 0.63 21.05 8.42
C GLY A 182 0.77 19.68 9.12
N PHE A 183 0.78 18.57 8.40
CA PHE A 183 1.20 17.28 8.98
C PHE A 183 2.70 17.30 9.20
N GLU A 184 3.09 17.02 10.43
CA GLU A 184 4.47 16.92 10.87
C GLU A 184 4.60 15.80 11.89
N VAL A 185 5.64 14.97 11.77
CA VAL A 185 5.98 13.94 12.75
C VAL A 185 7.49 13.75 12.82
N ASN A 186 8.05 13.68 14.04
CA ASN A 186 9.46 13.41 14.21
C ASN A 186 9.77 11.94 13.90
N VAL A 187 10.83 11.70 13.09
CA VAL A 187 11.28 10.36 12.70
C VAL A 187 11.53 9.46 13.92
N ASN A 188 12.06 10.01 15.02
CA ASN A 188 12.27 9.22 16.25
C ASN A 188 10.97 8.63 16.79
N GLU A 189 9.84 9.31 16.61
CA GLU A 189 8.56 8.87 17.19
C GLU A 189 7.99 7.64 16.50
N ILE A 190 8.27 7.46 15.20
CA ILE A 190 7.80 6.30 14.45
C ILE A 190 8.72 5.08 14.57
N PHE A 191 9.97 5.28 15.01
CA PHE A 191 10.97 4.22 15.17
C PHE A 191 11.29 3.89 16.65
N GLN A 192 10.44 4.30 17.60
CA GLN A 192 10.56 3.95 19.03
C GLN A 192 10.05 2.52 19.31
N VAL A 193 10.70 1.51 18.71
CA VAL A 193 10.21 0.12 18.83
C VAL A 193 11.30 -0.80 19.35
#